data_929ee337f85e86281d89fee08f69993b
#
_entry.id   929ee337f85e86281d89fee08f69993b
#
_cell.length_a   1.000
_cell.length_b   1.000
_cell.length_c   1.000
_cell.angle_alpha   90.00
_cell.angle_beta   90.00
_cell.angle_gamma   90.00
#
_symmetry.space_group_name_H-M   'P 1'
#
loop_
_entity.id
_entity.type
_entity.pdbx_description
1 polymer ?
#
loop_
_entity_poly.entity_id
_entity_poly.type
_entity_poly.pdbx_seq_one_letter_code
_entity_poly.pdbx_strand_id
1 'polypeptide(L)'
;MDTILPPLPAMPPGTLPRVLLATRWQQADFAAMLRNGGWPDVDYQRTVLLERAPAVAPNSETPGTVRIMLYENTDIEIESDAPSGGFVVLNDIWHPWWRASVDGKPADILKANVLFRAVVVPPGKHVVRFKFEPLSGGWAELRSKLHAAPN
;
A
#
# COMPACT_ATOMS: atom_id res chain seq x y z
N MET A 1 -6.46 -8.99 22.89
CA MET A 1 -6.31 -9.44 22.08
C MET A 1 -5.59 -9.90 21.45
N ASP A 2 -5.40 -10.26 21.59
CA ASP A 2 -4.56 -10.77 21.20
C ASP A 2 -4.17 -10.98 20.03
N THR A 3 -3.29 -10.72 19.76
CA THR A 3 -2.77 -10.76 18.45
C THR A 3 -2.83 -12.04 17.81
N ILE A 4 -3.54 -12.07 16.82
CA ILE A 4 -3.82 -13.24 16.13
C ILE A 4 -2.81 -13.56 15.07
N LEU A 5 -2.19 -12.55 14.52
CA LEU A 5 -1.17 -12.76 13.50
C LEU A 5 0.17 -13.04 14.18
N PRO A 6 0.92 -14.04 13.74
CA PRO A 6 2.27 -14.21 14.21
C PRO A 6 3.10 -12.99 13.84
N PRO A 7 4.12 -12.67 14.61
CA PRO A 7 4.98 -11.57 14.24
C PRO A 7 5.59 -11.83 12.87
N LEU A 8 5.68 -10.79 12.07
CA LEU A 8 6.35 -10.91 10.79
C LEU A 8 7.80 -11.29 11.03
N PRO A 9 8.30 -12.30 10.32
CA PRO A 9 9.65 -12.75 10.55
C PRO A 9 10.65 -11.67 10.19
N ALA A 10 11.60 -11.49 11.06
CA ALA A 10 12.79 -10.68 10.79
C ALA A 10 12.52 -9.30 10.21
N MET A 11 11.53 -8.61 10.75
CA MET A 11 11.36 -7.19 10.40
C MET A 11 12.65 -6.45 10.71
N PRO A 12 13.02 -5.46 9.89
CA PRO A 12 14.23 -4.69 10.15
C PRO A 12 14.20 -4.07 11.55
N PRO A 13 15.36 -3.88 12.18
CA PRO A 13 15.39 -3.26 13.48
C PRO A 13 14.82 -1.85 13.44
N GLY A 14 14.12 -1.49 14.50
CA GLY A 14 13.43 -0.22 14.58
C GLY A 14 11.99 -0.33 14.12
N THR A 15 11.15 0.52 14.68
CA THR A 15 9.74 0.55 14.32
C THR A 15 9.58 1.47 13.12
N LEU A 16 9.03 0.94 12.03
CA LEU A 16 8.67 1.76 10.88
C LEU A 16 7.47 2.63 11.23
N PRO A 17 7.42 3.86 10.76
CA PRO A 17 6.24 4.70 10.97
C PRO A 17 5.03 4.10 10.26
N ARG A 18 3.84 4.47 10.72
CA ARG A 18 2.59 3.98 10.14
C ARG A 18 2.48 4.35 8.67
N VAL A 19 2.97 5.51 8.29
CA VAL A 19 3.02 5.93 6.89
C VAL A 19 4.42 6.38 6.56
N LEU A 20 4.87 6.05 5.36
CA LEU A 20 6.17 6.51 4.87
C LEU A 20 6.10 6.76 3.36
N LEU A 21 7.04 7.53 2.86
CA LEU A 21 7.19 7.73 1.44
C LEU A 21 8.43 6.98 0.98
N ALA A 22 8.22 5.93 0.20
CA ALA A 22 9.32 5.20 -0.42
C ALA A 22 9.57 5.79 -1.81
N THR A 23 10.83 5.97 -2.16
CA THR A 23 11.21 6.48 -3.47
C THR A 23 11.80 5.40 -4.36
N ARG A 24 11.94 4.19 -3.83
CA ARG A 24 12.43 3.03 -4.56
C ARG A 24 11.51 1.84 -4.33
N TRP A 25 11.58 0.89 -5.23
CA TRP A 25 10.83 -0.35 -5.08
C TRP A 25 11.67 -1.53 -5.55
N GLN A 26 11.30 -2.70 -5.04
CA GLN A 26 11.91 -3.97 -5.45
C GLN A 26 10.80 -5.01 -5.53
N GLN A 27 10.81 -5.79 -6.59
CA GLN A 27 9.85 -6.88 -6.71
C GLN A 27 10.26 -8.03 -5.78
N ALA A 28 9.29 -8.62 -5.12
CA ALA A 28 9.53 -9.72 -4.20
C ALA A 28 8.40 -10.73 -4.27
N ASP A 29 8.75 -11.99 -4.08
CA ASP A 29 7.77 -13.08 -4.00
C ASP A 29 7.30 -13.21 -2.55
N PHE A 30 6.16 -12.63 -2.25
CA PHE A 30 5.64 -12.61 -0.88
C PHE A 30 5.33 -14.01 -0.37
N ALA A 31 4.86 -14.90 -1.22
CA ALA A 31 4.59 -16.27 -0.81
C ALA A 31 5.89 -16.97 -0.41
N ALA A 32 6.96 -16.78 -1.16
CA ALA A 32 8.26 -17.34 -0.81
C ALA A 32 8.79 -16.75 0.49
N MET A 33 8.63 -15.47 0.70
CA MET A 33 9.06 -14.82 1.95
C MET A 33 8.31 -15.38 3.15
N LEU A 34 7.02 -15.61 3.01
CA LEU A 34 6.22 -16.21 4.08
C LEU A 34 6.65 -17.66 4.38
N ARG A 35 7.01 -18.43 3.35
CA ARG A 35 7.50 -19.80 3.53
C ARG A 35 8.87 -19.84 4.18
N ASN A 36 9.76 -18.96 3.75
CA ASN A 36 11.17 -18.99 4.15
C ASN A 36 11.48 -18.10 5.36
N GLY A 37 10.60 -17.18 5.67
CA GLY A 37 10.81 -16.23 6.78
C GLY A 37 11.89 -15.19 6.50
N GLY A 38 12.36 -15.07 5.26
CA GLY A 38 13.44 -14.15 4.92
C GLY A 38 12.93 -12.87 4.28
N TRP A 39 13.58 -11.77 4.61
CA TRP A 39 13.29 -10.47 4.02
C TRP A 39 14.53 -9.99 3.26
N PRO A 40 14.36 -9.39 2.06
CA PRO A 40 15.48 -8.77 1.37
C PRO A 40 16.16 -7.71 2.24
N ASP A 41 17.47 -7.61 2.10
CA ASP A 41 18.25 -6.62 2.84
C ASP A 41 18.24 -5.29 2.10
N VAL A 42 17.22 -4.47 2.38
CA VAL A 42 17.04 -3.15 1.78
C VAL A 42 16.66 -2.15 2.87
N ASP A 43 16.79 -0.87 2.54
CA ASP A 43 16.36 0.19 3.44
C ASP A 43 14.84 0.36 3.33
N TYR A 44 14.10 -0.19 4.29
CA TYR A 44 12.64 -0.17 4.28
C TYR A 44 12.02 1.20 4.55
N GLN A 45 12.81 2.18 4.90
CA GLN A 45 12.34 3.56 4.97
C GLN A 45 12.29 4.21 3.59
N ARG A 46 13.02 3.66 2.63
CA ARG A 46 13.10 4.21 1.27
C ARG A 46 12.65 3.26 0.19
N THR A 47 12.66 1.96 0.46
CA THR A 47 12.35 0.93 -0.52
C THR A 47 11.12 0.17 -0.09
N VAL A 48 10.15 0.07 -0.98
CA VAL A 48 8.97 -0.76 -0.76
C VAL A 48 9.11 -2.04 -1.58
N LEU A 49 8.72 -3.15 -0.98
CA LEU A 49 8.63 -4.42 -1.71
C LEU A 49 7.25 -4.53 -2.32
N LEU A 50 7.20 -4.87 -3.59
CA LEU A 50 5.94 -5.04 -4.31
C LEU A 50 5.90 -6.43 -4.93
N GLU A 51 4.72 -7.04 -4.91
CA GLU A 51 4.52 -8.35 -5.49
C GLU A 51 4.59 -8.30 -7.00
N ARG A 52 4.14 -7.20 -7.58
CA ARG A 52 4.16 -6.98 -9.03
C ARG A 52 4.65 -5.58 -9.34
N ALA A 53 5.19 -5.41 -10.53
CA ALA A 53 5.67 -4.12 -10.96
C ALA A 53 4.51 -3.13 -11.14
N PRO A 54 4.64 -1.89 -10.66
CA PRO A 54 3.62 -0.87 -10.90
C PRO A 54 3.63 -0.39 -12.35
N ALA A 55 2.51 0.17 -12.80
CA ALA A 55 2.42 0.71 -14.15
C ALA A 55 3.37 1.88 -14.35
N VAL A 56 3.54 2.70 -13.32
CA VAL A 56 4.54 3.77 -13.30
C VAL A 56 5.40 3.51 -12.07
N ALA A 57 6.71 3.50 -12.28
CA ALA A 57 7.65 3.11 -11.22
C ALA A 57 8.57 4.27 -10.88
N PRO A 58 8.19 5.09 -9.89
CA PRO A 58 9.11 6.08 -9.37
C PRO A 58 10.36 5.40 -8.84
N ASN A 59 11.51 5.94 -9.16
CA ASN A 59 12.77 5.42 -8.66
C ASN A 59 13.73 6.60 -8.55
N SER A 60 13.91 7.09 -7.33
CA SER A 60 14.65 8.32 -7.10
C SER A 60 15.38 8.27 -5.78
N GLU A 61 16.47 9.00 -5.71
CA GLU A 61 17.18 9.23 -4.46
C GLU A 61 16.63 10.45 -3.69
N THR A 62 15.75 11.23 -4.32
CA THR A 62 15.25 12.46 -3.70
C THR A 62 14.19 12.12 -2.68
N PRO A 63 14.42 12.39 -1.38
CA PRO A 63 13.45 12.06 -0.36
C PRO A 63 12.21 12.96 -0.46
N GLY A 64 11.12 12.46 0.07
CA GLY A 64 9.90 13.22 0.21
C GLY A 64 9.37 13.10 1.63
N THR A 65 8.21 13.67 1.86
CA THR A 65 7.55 13.64 3.17
C THR A 65 6.11 13.20 3.04
N VAL A 66 5.59 12.62 4.12
CA VAL A 66 4.18 12.25 4.22
C VAL A 66 3.67 12.61 5.59
N ARG A 67 2.37 12.88 5.68
CA ARG A 67 1.73 13.22 6.93
C ARG A 67 0.30 12.70 6.92
N ILE A 68 -0.10 12.02 8.00
CA ILE A 68 -1.48 11.59 8.15
C ILE A 68 -2.32 12.79 8.56
N MET A 69 -3.35 13.09 7.76
CA MET A 69 -4.28 14.18 7.99
C MET A 69 -5.52 13.71 8.73
N LEU A 70 -5.96 12.50 8.43
CA LEU A 70 -7.14 11.88 9.02
C LEU A 70 -6.88 10.38 9.14
N TYR A 71 -7.20 9.82 10.29
CA TYR A 71 -7.05 8.39 10.50
C TYR A 71 -8.27 7.85 11.24
N GLU A 72 -9.19 7.28 10.49
CA GLU A 72 -10.39 6.63 11.01
C GLU A 72 -10.43 5.19 10.51
N ASN A 73 -11.26 4.38 11.11
CA ASN A 73 -11.31 2.96 10.76
C ASN A 73 -11.58 2.70 9.29
N THR A 74 -12.30 3.58 8.64
CA THR A 74 -12.75 3.39 7.24
C THR A 74 -12.33 4.52 6.31
N ASP A 75 -11.58 5.50 6.82
CA ASP A 75 -11.22 6.67 6.04
C ASP A 75 -9.88 7.21 6.51
N ILE A 76 -8.91 7.25 5.62
CA ILE A 76 -7.56 7.69 5.93
C ILE A 76 -7.13 8.67 4.86
N GLU A 77 -6.67 9.86 5.27
CA GLU A 77 -6.11 10.84 4.34
C GLU A 77 -4.66 11.11 4.69
N ILE A 78 -3.84 11.12 3.66
CA ILE A 78 -2.40 11.31 3.78
C ILE A 78 -1.97 12.38 2.79
N GLU A 79 -1.28 13.40 3.29
CA GLU A 79 -0.65 14.40 2.43
C GLU A 79 0.77 13.95 2.14
N SER A 80 1.15 13.97 0.87
CA SER A 80 2.49 13.61 0.44
C SER A 80 3.12 14.78 -0.32
N ASP A 81 4.43 14.91 -0.16
CA ASP A 81 5.23 15.85 -0.94
C ASP A 81 6.46 15.09 -1.42
N ALA A 82 6.43 14.67 -2.66
CA ALA A 82 7.47 13.85 -3.27
C ALA A 82 7.98 14.55 -4.53
N PRO A 83 9.06 15.33 -4.43
CA PRO A 83 9.54 16.10 -5.59
C PRO A 83 9.77 15.27 -6.84
N SER A 84 10.16 14.01 -6.70
CA SER A 84 10.37 13.11 -7.83
C SER A 84 9.35 11.99 -7.91
N GLY A 85 8.24 12.12 -7.18
CA GLY A 85 7.27 11.05 -7.06
C GLY A 85 7.72 9.96 -6.08
N GLY A 86 6.86 8.99 -5.84
CA GLY A 86 7.18 7.91 -4.93
C GLY A 86 6.00 7.02 -4.65
N PHE A 87 6.12 6.26 -3.56
CA PHE A 87 5.07 5.38 -3.09
C PHE A 87 4.69 5.82 -1.68
N VAL A 88 3.41 6.13 -1.49
CA VAL A 88 2.88 6.32 -0.15
C VAL A 88 2.59 4.93 0.40
N VAL A 89 3.36 4.52 1.40
CA VAL A 89 3.24 3.20 2.02
C VAL A 89 2.52 3.36 3.34
N LEU A 90 1.39 2.70 3.46
CA LEU A 90 0.62 2.68 4.70
C LEU A 90 0.81 1.30 5.32
N ASN A 91 1.42 1.27 6.49
CA ASN A 91 1.74 0.02 7.19
C ASN A 91 0.52 -0.50 7.94
N ASP A 92 -0.58 -0.63 7.22
CA ASP A 92 -1.82 -1.24 7.68
C ASP A 92 -2.17 -2.39 6.74
N ILE A 93 -2.88 -3.38 7.27
CA ILE A 93 -3.15 -4.61 6.54
C ILE A 93 -3.93 -4.34 5.26
N TRP A 94 -3.45 -4.94 4.18
CA TRP A 94 -4.12 -4.89 2.89
C TRP A 94 -5.42 -5.68 2.94
N HIS A 95 -6.46 -5.13 2.31
CA HIS A 95 -7.75 -5.80 2.15
C HIS A 95 -8.36 -5.36 0.81
N PRO A 96 -8.99 -6.27 0.06
CA PRO A 96 -9.48 -5.95 -1.29
C PRO A 96 -10.60 -4.91 -1.34
N TRP A 97 -11.27 -4.63 -0.23
CA TRP A 97 -12.36 -3.66 -0.20
C TRP A 97 -11.91 -2.23 0.09
N TRP A 98 -10.63 -2.02 0.27
CA TRP A 98 -10.11 -0.66 0.33
C TRP A 98 -10.06 -0.07 -1.08
N ARG A 99 -10.36 1.20 -1.17
CA ARG A 99 -10.22 1.99 -2.39
C ARG A 99 -9.31 3.15 -2.10
N ALA A 100 -8.54 3.55 -3.11
CA ALA A 100 -7.62 4.67 -2.98
C ALA A 100 -7.89 5.70 -4.05
N SER A 101 -7.59 6.95 -3.73
CA SER A 101 -7.56 8.03 -4.68
C SER A 101 -6.35 8.91 -4.44
N VAL A 102 -5.89 9.55 -5.51
CA VAL A 102 -4.86 10.59 -5.45
C VAL A 102 -5.48 11.84 -6.01
N ASP A 103 -5.61 12.85 -5.16
CA ASP A 103 -6.27 14.13 -5.52
C ASP A 103 -7.67 13.91 -6.09
N GLY A 104 -8.41 12.96 -5.50
CA GLY A 104 -9.76 12.65 -5.91
C GLY A 104 -9.90 11.72 -7.10
N LYS A 105 -8.81 11.32 -7.73
CA LYS A 105 -8.83 10.40 -8.87
C LYS A 105 -8.53 8.99 -8.40
N PRO A 106 -9.30 7.98 -8.84
CA PRO A 106 -9.03 6.60 -8.44
C PRO A 106 -7.59 6.18 -8.72
N ALA A 107 -7.01 5.45 -7.79
CA ALA A 107 -5.65 4.95 -7.89
C ALA A 107 -5.61 3.49 -7.44
N ASP A 108 -4.69 2.72 -8.04
CA ASP A 108 -4.51 1.33 -7.66
C ASP A 108 -3.83 1.22 -6.31
N ILE A 109 -4.32 0.30 -5.48
CA ILE A 109 -3.64 -0.07 -4.25
C ILE A 109 -2.75 -1.27 -4.55
N LEU A 110 -1.47 -1.12 -4.28
CA LEU A 110 -0.49 -2.18 -4.44
C LEU A 110 -0.28 -2.87 -3.10
N LYS A 111 -0.21 -4.19 -3.13
CA LYS A 111 0.17 -4.95 -1.96
C LYS A 111 1.65 -4.73 -1.73
N ALA A 112 2.00 -4.29 -0.54
CA ALA A 112 3.34 -3.82 -0.22
C ALA A 112 3.87 -4.52 1.02
N ASN A 113 5.16 -4.80 1.03
CA ASN A 113 5.84 -5.37 2.19
C ASN A 113 5.08 -6.55 2.80
N VAL A 114 4.60 -7.43 1.93
CA VAL A 114 3.87 -8.67 2.22
C VAL A 114 2.42 -8.45 2.64
N LEU A 115 2.15 -7.62 3.64
CA LEU A 115 0.80 -7.48 4.21
C LEU A 115 0.20 -6.08 4.11
N PHE A 116 0.98 -5.11 3.67
CA PHE A 116 0.58 -3.70 3.74
C PHE A 116 0.16 -3.18 2.37
N ARG A 117 -0.05 -1.89 2.26
CA ARG A 117 -0.54 -1.29 1.02
C ARG A 117 0.21 -0.03 0.66
N ALA A 118 0.31 0.21 -0.64
CA ALA A 118 0.99 1.38 -1.17
C ALA A 118 0.23 1.94 -2.36
N VAL A 119 0.41 3.22 -2.60
CA VAL A 119 -0.14 3.92 -3.75
C VAL A 119 0.96 4.75 -4.38
N VAL A 120 1.08 4.69 -5.70
CA VAL A 120 2.03 5.51 -6.45
C VAL A 120 1.52 6.95 -6.48
N VAL A 121 2.40 7.89 -6.19
CA VAL A 121 2.10 9.32 -6.33
C VAL A 121 3.06 9.95 -7.35
N PRO A 122 2.53 10.82 -8.22
CA PRO A 122 3.40 11.55 -9.16
C PRO A 122 4.21 12.61 -8.44
N PRO A 123 5.18 13.23 -9.13
CA PRO A 123 5.96 14.31 -8.51
C PRO A 123 5.08 15.44 -8.00
N GLY A 124 5.45 16.00 -6.85
CA GLY A 124 4.79 17.14 -6.26
C GLY A 124 3.99 16.80 -5.02
N LYS A 125 3.10 17.70 -4.67
CA LYS A 125 2.23 17.56 -3.50
C LYS A 125 0.91 16.94 -3.92
N HIS A 126 0.49 15.91 -3.17
CA HIS A 126 -0.74 15.18 -3.45
C HIS A 126 -1.41 14.73 -2.17
N VAL A 127 -2.72 14.51 -2.25
CA VAL A 127 -3.48 13.93 -1.14
C VAL A 127 -3.92 12.54 -1.55
N VAL A 128 -3.48 11.55 -0.78
CA VAL A 128 -3.88 10.15 -0.96
C VAL A 128 -4.98 9.86 0.05
N ARG A 129 -6.06 9.27 -0.43
CA ARG A 129 -7.15 8.89 0.44
C ARG A 129 -7.44 7.41 0.27
N PHE A 130 -7.56 6.73 1.41
CA PHE A 130 -8.00 5.34 1.45
C PHE A 130 -9.38 5.30 2.08
N LYS A 131 -10.31 4.63 1.41
CA LYS A 131 -11.66 4.41 1.95
C LYS A 131 -11.99 2.93 1.93
N PHE A 132 -12.52 2.45 3.03
CA PHE A 132 -13.00 1.09 3.11
C PHE A 132 -14.45 1.06 2.66
N GLU A 133 -14.72 0.34 1.57
CA GLU A 133 -16.03 0.33 0.94
C GLU A 133 -16.57 -1.08 0.79
N PRO A 134 -16.96 -1.72 1.90
CA PRO A 134 -17.45 -3.10 1.84
C PRO A 134 -18.71 -3.23 1.03
N LEU A 135 -19.60 -2.25 1.07
CA LEU A 135 -20.84 -2.29 0.30
C LEU A 135 -20.56 -2.18 -1.19
N SER A 136 -19.69 -1.26 -1.61
CA SER A 136 -19.27 -1.15 -3.00
C SER A 136 -18.61 -2.41 -3.50
N GLY A 137 -17.69 -2.97 -2.68
CA GLY A 137 -17.03 -4.22 -3.02
C GLY A 137 -18.02 -5.36 -3.18
N GLY A 138 -18.94 -5.49 -2.23
CA GLY A 138 -19.97 -6.52 -2.27
C GLY A 138 -20.88 -6.37 -3.48
N TRP A 139 -21.29 -5.16 -3.81
CA TRP A 139 -22.12 -4.91 -4.99
C TRP A 139 -21.37 -5.23 -6.27
N ALA A 140 -20.09 -4.89 -6.36
CA ALA A 140 -19.30 -5.19 -7.54
C ALA A 140 -19.19 -6.70 -7.75
N GLU A 141 -18.95 -7.44 -6.69
CA GLU A 141 -18.88 -8.89 -6.75
C GLU A 141 -20.22 -9.49 -7.17
N LEU A 142 -21.31 -9.01 -6.59
CA LEU A 142 -22.65 -9.49 -6.92
C LEU A 142 -22.99 -9.23 -8.38
N ARG A 143 -22.70 -8.03 -8.88
CA ARG A 143 -22.91 -7.71 -10.29
C ARG A 143 -22.13 -8.62 -11.21
N SER A 144 -20.88 -8.87 -10.88
CA SER A 144 -20.02 -9.75 -11.65
C SER A 144 -20.62 -11.14 -11.74
N LYS A 145 -21.08 -11.68 -10.61
CA LYS A 145 -21.72 -12.99 -10.57
C LYS A 145 -23.01 -13.04 -11.35
N LEU A 146 -23.84 -12.00 -11.24
CA LEU A 146 -25.10 -11.93 -11.96
C LEU A 146 -24.91 -11.85 -13.48
N HIS A 147 -23.91 -11.09 -13.92
CA HIS A 147 -23.62 -10.99 -15.35
C HIS A 147 -22.93 -12.22 -15.90
N ALA A 148 -22.21 -12.97 -15.08
CA ALA A 148 -21.54 -14.18 -15.50
C ALA A 148 -22.46 -15.39 -15.47
N ALA A 149 -23.60 -15.32 -14.78
CA ALA A 149 -24.52 -16.44 -14.68
C ALA A 149 -25.22 -16.65 -16.01
N PRO A 150 -25.21 -17.85 -16.58
CA PRO A 150 -26.01 -18.14 -17.76
C PRO A 150 -27.49 -18.13 -17.41
N ASN A 151 -28.31 -17.74 -18.34
CA ASN A 151 -29.76 -17.77 -18.16
C ASN A 151 -30.27 -19.18 -18.26
#